data_97e459c99613c2da68aaae552ef3e6f8
#
_entry.id   97e459c99613c2da68aaae552ef3e6f8
#
_cell.length_a   1.000
_cell.length_b   1.000
_cell.length_c   1.000
_cell.angle_alpha   90.00
_cell.angle_beta   90.00
_cell.angle_gamma   90.00
#
_symmetry.space_group_name_H-M   'P 1'
#
loop_
_entity.id
_entity.type
_entity.pdbx_description
1 polymer ?
#
loop_
_entity_poly.entity_id
_entity_poly.type
_entity_poly.pdbx_seq_one_letter_code
_entity_poly.pdbx_strand_id
1 'polypeptide(L)'
;GFPCILHGTYDVSPKYGVTAHKLLLKSKKNPLLGMAQVKRNLVDSSIGWGYIDLDTYFPELANLNDLRKNMLKRPLLATLEKCLLPFRCRQTILVTGYTHPPYKEMMANILDSVDCLSGYTVFRGVEGSAQLALDRKAPYILGDRTEGFVRPEDYLNEESISSIVNNSDKKDVHFDNTIEETSIYSMNQ
;
A
#
# COMPACT_ATOMS: atom_id res chain seq x y z
N GLY A 1 11.20 -16.10 0.39
CA GLY A 1 10.33 -15.03 0.90
C GLY A 1 8.86 -15.42 0.84
N PHE A 2 7.98 -14.65 1.44
CA PHE A 2 6.54 -14.84 1.32
C PHE A 2 6.05 -14.18 0.02
N PRO A 3 5.13 -14.80 -0.73
CA PRO A 3 4.50 -14.15 -1.86
C PRO A 3 3.76 -12.88 -1.42
N CYS A 4 3.91 -11.80 -2.18
CA CYS A 4 3.32 -10.51 -1.87
C CYS A 4 2.42 -10.04 -3.01
N ILE A 5 1.19 -9.59 -2.67
CA ILE A 5 0.31 -8.97 -3.63
C ILE A 5 0.02 -7.53 -3.24
N LEU A 6 0.19 -6.64 -4.20
CA LEU A 6 -0.27 -5.26 -4.13
C LEU A 6 -1.57 -5.14 -4.89
N HIS A 7 -2.49 -4.34 -4.40
CA HIS A 7 -3.71 -3.99 -5.13
C HIS A 7 -4.02 -2.51 -5.01
N GLY A 8 -4.80 -2.00 -5.93
CA GLY A 8 -5.16 -0.59 -5.95
C GLY A 8 -5.79 -0.20 -7.27
N THR A 9 -5.79 1.09 -7.58
CA THR A 9 -6.31 1.64 -8.82
C THR A 9 -5.50 2.84 -9.28
N TYR A 10 -5.67 3.23 -10.54
CA TYR A 10 -4.91 4.33 -11.14
C TYR A 10 -5.19 5.69 -10.48
N ASP A 11 -6.46 6.03 -10.25
CA ASP A 11 -6.89 7.41 -9.96
C ASP A 11 -7.39 7.68 -8.54
N VAL A 12 -7.57 6.67 -7.71
CA VAL A 12 -7.99 6.85 -6.32
C VAL A 12 -6.78 6.79 -5.43
N SER A 13 -5.98 7.82 -5.57
CA SER A 13 -4.76 7.95 -4.79
C SER A 13 -4.94 8.83 -3.57
N PRO A 14 -3.95 8.83 -2.68
CA PRO A 14 -3.68 9.96 -1.82
C PRO A 14 -3.71 11.27 -2.61
N LYS A 15 -4.02 12.36 -1.94
CA LYS A 15 -4.27 13.68 -2.54
C LYS A 15 -3.18 14.20 -3.50
N TYR A 16 -1.96 13.68 -3.42
CA TYR A 16 -0.78 14.09 -4.21
C TYR A 16 -0.13 12.99 -5.03
N GLY A 17 -0.74 11.86 -5.09
CA GLY A 17 -0.74 11.08 -6.17
C GLY A 17 0.06 9.98 -6.68
N VAL A 18 1.04 9.45 -6.02
CA VAL A 18 1.74 8.27 -6.57
C VAL A 18 1.03 7.00 -6.11
N THR A 19 0.41 6.27 -7.07
CA THR A 19 -0.15 4.94 -6.80
C THR A 19 0.82 3.86 -7.28
N ALA A 20 0.70 2.64 -6.74
CA ALA A 20 1.44 1.49 -7.24
C ALA A 20 1.20 1.27 -8.75
N HIS A 21 -0.02 1.52 -9.22
CA HIS A 21 -0.35 1.47 -10.65
C HIS A 21 0.52 2.42 -11.49
N LYS A 22 0.61 3.70 -11.08
CA LYS A 22 1.41 4.71 -11.78
C LYS A 22 2.90 4.39 -11.73
N LEU A 23 3.40 3.88 -10.60
CA LEU A 23 4.80 3.44 -10.46
C LEU A 23 5.13 2.31 -11.44
N LEU A 24 4.24 1.32 -11.57
CA LEU A 24 4.43 0.20 -12.50
C LEU A 24 4.47 0.68 -13.94
N LEU A 25 3.54 1.58 -14.33
CA LEU A 25 3.55 2.17 -15.67
C LEU A 25 4.86 2.90 -15.95
N LYS A 26 5.34 3.72 -15.00
CA LYS A 26 6.59 4.46 -15.18
C LYS A 26 7.80 3.51 -15.23
N SER A 27 7.77 2.42 -14.49
CA SER A 27 8.78 1.36 -14.53
C SER A 27 8.64 0.43 -15.75
N LYS A 28 7.82 0.79 -16.74
CA LYS A 28 7.54 0.01 -17.96
C LYS A 28 7.01 -1.41 -17.67
N LYS A 29 6.36 -1.60 -16.52
CA LYS A 29 5.68 -2.84 -16.14
C LYS A 29 4.18 -2.69 -16.40
N ASN A 30 3.54 -3.78 -16.84
CA ASN A 30 2.10 -3.77 -17.08
C ASN A 30 1.31 -3.92 -15.76
N PRO A 31 0.55 -2.90 -15.29
CA PRO A 31 -0.28 -2.99 -14.10
C PRO A 31 -1.62 -3.69 -14.35
N LEU A 32 -1.99 -3.92 -15.61
CA LEU A 32 -3.28 -4.50 -16.01
C LEU A 32 -3.16 -6.01 -16.28
N LEU A 33 -2.44 -6.71 -15.42
CA LEU A 33 -2.36 -8.18 -15.49
C LEU A 33 -3.68 -8.79 -15.00
N GLY A 34 -4.16 -9.80 -15.74
CA GLY A 34 -5.31 -10.58 -15.29
C GLY A 34 -4.99 -11.50 -14.10
N MET A 35 -6.01 -11.89 -13.34
CA MET A 35 -5.91 -12.74 -12.14
C MET A 35 -5.04 -13.97 -12.33
N ALA A 36 -5.18 -14.67 -13.47
CA ALA A 36 -4.42 -15.88 -13.78
C ALA A 36 -2.91 -15.61 -13.90
N GLN A 37 -2.52 -14.48 -14.50
CA GLN A 37 -1.10 -14.12 -14.63
C GLN A 37 -0.53 -13.71 -13.28
N VAL A 38 -1.24 -12.91 -12.50
CA VAL A 38 -0.82 -12.52 -11.16
C VAL A 38 -0.64 -13.75 -10.27
N LYS A 39 -1.57 -14.71 -10.35
CA LYS A 39 -1.44 -15.99 -9.62
C LYS A 39 -0.18 -16.75 -10.02
N ARG A 40 0.16 -16.83 -11.31
CA ARG A 40 1.42 -17.44 -11.76
C ARG A 40 2.64 -16.75 -11.17
N ASN A 41 2.67 -15.43 -11.20
CA ASN A 41 3.77 -14.64 -10.63
C ASN A 41 3.95 -14.88 -9.11
N LEU A 42 2.83 -15.04 -8.37
CA LEU A 42 2.89 -15.29 -6.92
C LEU A 42 3.47 -16.67 -6.58
N VAL A 43 3.23 -17.71 -7.41
CA VAL A 43 3.75 -19.06 -7.16
C VAL A 43 5.14 -19.30 -7.76
N ASP A 44 5.59 -18.43 -8.66
CA ASP A 44 6.93 -18.45 -9.21
C ASP A 44 7.92 -17.88 -8.19
N SER A 45 8.79 -18.73 -7.66
CA SER A 45 9.76 -18.34 -6.62
C SER A 45 10.80 -17.31 -7.09
N SER A 46 10.97 -17.15 -8.40
CA SER A 46 11.85 -16.13 -8.99
C SER A 46 11.19 -14.75 -9.05
N ILE A 47 9.86 -14.68 -8.99
CA ILE A 47 9.07 -13.44 -9.00
C ILE A 47 8.52 -13.18 -7.60
N GLY A 48 7.66 -14.03 -7.09
CA GLY A 48 7.11 -14.01 -5.72
C GLY A 48 6.20 -12.83 -5.40
N TRP A 49 5.86 -11.97 -6.37
CA TRP A 49 4.99 -10.84 -6.15
C TRP A 49 4.12 -10.50 -7.36
N GLY A 50 3.08 -9.69 -7.13
CA GLY A 50 2.23 -9.20 -8.19
C GLY A 50 1.43 -7.97 -7.80
N TYR A 51 0.93 -7.26 -8.80
CA TYR A 51 -0.04 -6.20 -8.64
C TYR A 51 -1.33 -6.58 -9.36
N ILE A 52 -2.46 -6.24 -8.76
CA ILE A 52 -3.75 -6.39 -9.39
C ILE A 52 -4.57 -5.10 -9.27
N ASP A 53 -5.10 -4.65 -10.39
CA ASP A 53 -5.95 -3.47 -10.40
C ASP A 53 -7.36 -3.79 -9.88
N LEU A 54 -7.98 -2.84 -9.19
CA LEU A 54 -9.32 -2.96 -8.65
C LEU A 54 -10.35 -3.29 -9.73
N ASP A 55 -10.21 -2.69 -10.93
CA ASP A 55 -11.07 -2.97 -12.08
C ASP A 55 -11.04 -4.45 -12.50
N THR A 56 -9.93 -5.13 -12.25
CA THR A 56 -9.75 -6.53 -12.63
C THR A 56 -10.45 -7.50 -11.69
N TYR A 57 -10.48 -7.22 -10.39
CA TYR A 57 -11.01 -8.18 -9.41
C TYR A 57 -12.29 -7.74 -8.71
N PHE A 58 -12.63 -6.46 -8.76
CA PHE A 58 -13.86 -5.92 -8.20
C PHE A 58 -14.41 -4.74 -9.02
N PRO A 59 -14.85 -4.99 -10.28
CA PRO A 59 -15.30 -3.95 -11.20
C PRO A 59 -16.49 -3.14 -10.69
N GLU A 60 -17.37 -3.73 -9.86
CA GLU A 60 -18.51 -3.03 -9.28
C GLU A 60 -18.06 -1.88 -8.38
N LEU A 61 -17.00 -2.07 -7.60
CA LEU A 61 -16.43 -1.02 -6.77
C LEU A 61 -15.65 0.00 -7.60
N ALA A 62 -14.94 -0.46 -8.62
CA ALA A 62 -14.20 0.39 -9.54
C ALA A 62 -15.11 1.36 -10.31
N ASN A 63 -16.32 0.92 -10.70
CA ASN A 63 -17.33 1.76 -11.36
C ASN A 63 -17.80 2.94 -10.49
N LEU A 64 -17.53 2.92 -9.19
CA LEU A 64 -17.82 4.05 -8.31
C LEU A 64 -16.71 5.13 -8.33
N ASN A 65 -15.63 4.93 -9.07
CA ASN A 65 -14.49 5.85 -9.09
C ASN A 65 -14.87 7.26 -9.58
N ASP A 66 -15.75 7.37 -10.58
CA ASP A 66 -16.20 8.67 -11.08
C ASP A 66 -17.06 9.41 -10.05
N LEU A 67 -17.92 8.69 -9.34
CA LEU A 67 -18.66 9.25 -8.20
C LEU A 67 -17.69 9.76 -7.12
N ARG A 68 -16.66 8.99 -6.82
CA ARG A 68 -15.64 9.32 -5.81
C ARG A 68 -14.81 10.55 -6.18
N LYS A 69 -14.48 10.76 -7.46
CA LYS A 69 -13.78 11.95 -7.96
C LYS A 69 -14.58 13.24 -7.69
N ASN A 70 -15.90 13.14 -7.75
CA ASN A 70 -16.80 14.27 -7.50
C ASN A 70 -17.06 14.55 -6.01
N MET A 71 -16.58 13.71 -5.10
CA MET A 71 -16.72 13.91 -3.67
C MET A 71 -15.61 14.81 -3.13
N LEU A 72 -15.99 15.88 -2.42
CA LEU A 72 -15.03 16.81 -1.80
C LEU A 72 -14.21 16.17 -0.67
N LYS A 73 -14.73 15.13 -0.04
CA LYS A 73 -14.07 14.41 1.05
C LYS A 73 -13.82 12.94 0.65
N ARG A 74 -12.75 12.37 1.19
CA ARG A 74 -12.47 10.94 0.99
C ARG A 74 -13.61 10.11 1.57
N PRO A 75 -14.30 9.28 0.76
CA PRO A 75 -15.42 8.47 1.23
C PRO A 75 -14.94 7.29 2.09
N LEU A 76 -15.85 6.71 2.88
CA LEU A 76 -15.61 5.48 3.65
C LEU A 76 -15.08 4.34 2.76
N LEU A 77 -15.55 4.26 1.53
CA LEU A 77 -15.09 3.28 0.53
C LEU A 77 -13.58 3.27 0.35
N ALA A 78 -12.91 4.43 0.44
CA ALA A 78 -11.45 4.52 0.38
C ALA A 78 -10.73 3.83 1.56
N THR A 79 -11.44 3.58 2.65
CA THR A 79 -10.93 2.80 3.78
C THR A 79 -11.25 1.32 3.59
N LEU A 80 -12.48 0.99 3.19
CA LEU A 80 -12.93 -0.39 3.00
C LEU A 80 -12.14 -1.11 1.89
N GLU A 81 -11.85 -0.44 0.79
CA GLU A 81 -11.09 -1.04 -0.31
C GLU A 81 -9.69 -1.52 0.10
N LYS A 82 -9.08 -0.89 1.11
CA LYS A 82 -7.78 -1.32 1.66
C LYS A 82 -7.86 -2.61 2.46
N CYS A 83 -9.06 -3.01 2.84
CA CYS A 83 -9.34 -4.26 3.56
C CYS A 83 -9.75 -5.39 2.61
N LEU A 84 -9.81 -5.15 1.29
CA LEU A 84 -10.14 -6.17 0.31
C LEU A 84 -8.99 -7.15 0.11
N LEU A 85 -9.35 -8.40 -0.15
CA LEU A 85 -8.42 -9.49 -0.40
C LEU A 85 -8.64 -10.01 -1.82
N PRO A 86 -7.79 -9.61 -2.80
CA PRO A 86 -7.91 -10.08 -4.18
C PRO A 86 -7.79 -11.59 -4.33
N PHE A 87 -7.01 -12.22 -3.44
CA PHE A 87 -6.81 -13.67 -3.40
C PHE A 87 -7.05 -14.20 -1.99
N ARG A 88 -7.63 -15.40 -1.92
CA ARG A 88 -7.72 -16.18 -0.68
C ARG A 88 -6.66 -17.28 -0.71
N CYS A 89 -5.81 -17.31 0.30
CA CYS A 89 -4.77 -18.32 0.48
C CYS A 89 -4.98 -19.06 1.80
N ARG A 90 -4.26 -20.17 1.99
CA ARG A 90 -4.30 -20.92 3.25
C ARG A 90 -3.83 -20.08 4.45
N GLN A 91 -2.89 -19.20 4.22
CA GLN A 91 -2.43 -18.19 5.16
C GLN A 91 -2.39 -16.85 4.43
N THR A 92 -3.12 -15.87 4.94
CA THR A 92 -3.18 -14.53 4.36
C THR A 92 -2.93 -13.51 5.47
N ILE A 93 -1.93 -12.67 5.28
CA ILE A 93 -1.62 -11.55 6.16
C ILE A 93 -1.92 -10.26 5.38
N LEU A 94 -2.76 -9.39 5.94
CA LEU A 94 -3.04 -8.08 5.34
C LEU A 94 -2.17 -7.01 5.99
N VAL A 95 -1.48 -6.23 5.17
CA VAL A 95 -0.75 -5.03 5.58
C VAL A 95 -1.44 -3.81 4.99
N THR A 96 -1.90 -2.89 5.83
CA THR A 96 -2.66 -1.72 5.39
C THR A 96 -2.35 -0.48 6.23
N GLY A 97 -2.70 0.70 5.71
CA GLY A 97 -2.39 1.95 6.37
C GLY A 97 -3.60 2.83 6.68
N TYR A 98 -3.48 3.64 7.73
CA TYR A 98 -4.45 4.68 8.09
C TYR A 98 -3.78 6.07 8.15
N THR A 99 -4.57 7.13 8.08
CA THR A 99 -4.10 8.53 8.20
C THR A 99 -4.41 9.10 9.59
N HIS A 100 -5.67 9.02 10.02
CA HIS A 100 -6.14 9.62 11.26
C HIS A 100 -6.32 8.56 12.35
N PRO A 101 -5.92 8.83 13.61
CA PRO A 101 -5.93 7.86 14.70
C PRO A 101 -7.22 7.05 14.88
N PRO A 102 -8.44 7.63 14.77
CA PRO A 102 -9.67 6.85 14.91
C PRO A 102 -9.83 5.70 13.89
N TYR A 103 -9.20 5.82 12.72
CA TYR A 103 -9.26 4.76 11.70
C TYR A 103 -8.42 3.53 12.06
N LYS A 104 -7.43 3.64 12.95
CA LYS A 104 -6.63 2.49 13.41
C LYS A 104 -7.53 1.41 14.00
N GLU A 105 -8.30 1.78 15.04
CA GLU A 105 -9.21 0.86 15.72
C GLU A 105 -10.36 0.39 14.82
N MET A 106 -10.92 1.31 14.03
CA MET A 106 -12.00 0.97 13.11
C MET A 106 -11.56 -0.10 12.09
N MET A 107 -10.37 0.06 11.50
CA MET A 107 -9.84 -0.91 10.55
C MET A 107 -9.50 -2.24 11.22
N ALA A 108 -8.91 -2.22 12.41
CA ALA A 108 -8.63 -3.42 13.18
C ALA A 108 -9.93 -4.20 13.49
N ASN A 109 -10.99 -3.52 13.92
CA ASN A 109 -12.29 -4.15 14.19
C ASN A 109 -12.93 -4.74 12.92
N ILE A 110 -12.79 -4.10 11.76
CA ILE A 110 -13.24 -4.66 10.48
C ILE A 110 -12.45 -5.93 10.16
N LEU A 111 -11.13 -5.89 10.33
CA LEU A 111 -10.26 -7.01 9.97
C LEU A 111 -10.40 -8.21 10.89
N ASP A 112 -10.76 -8.01 12.17
CA ASP A 112 -11.11 -9.10 13.09
C ASP A 112 -12.33 -9.89 12.63
N SER A 113 -13.21 -9.27 11.85
CA SER A 113 -14.43 -9.94 11.31
C SER A 113 -14.14 -10.69 10.00
N VAL A 114 -12.90 -10.73 9.52
CA VAL A 114 -12.54 -11.35 8.24
C VAL A 114 -11.94 -12.74 8.48
N ASP A 115 -12.76 -13.78 8.43
CA ASP A 115 -12.40 -15.17 8.77
C ASP A 115 -11.23 -15.76 7.99
N CYS A 116 -10.93 -15.25 6.79
CA CYS A 116 -9.87 -15.78 5.95
C CYS A 116 -8.49 -15.14 6.19
N LEU A 117 -8.37 -14.21 7.15
CA LEU A 117 -7.10 -13.63 7.57
C LEU A 117 -6.43 -14.50 8.64
N SER A 118 -5.16 -14.79 8.42
CA SER A 118 -4.29 -15.39 9.45
C SER A 118 -3.65 -14.33 10.35
N GLY A 119 -3.70 -13.07 9.94
CA GLY A 119 -3.21 -11.93 10.69
C GLY A 119 -3.29 -10.64 9.87
N TYR A 120 -3.07 -9.52 10.53
CA TYR A 120 -2.98 -8.24 9.86
C TYR A 120 -2.04 -7.27 10.59
N THR A 121 -1.61 -6.25 9.87
CA THR A 121 -0.93 -5.08 10.41
C THR A 121 -1.60 -3.82 9.89
N VAL A 122 -2.05 -2.96 10.79
CA VAL A 122 -2.59 -1.63 10.47
C VAL A 122 -1.65 -0.58 11.04
N PHE A 123 -1.00 0.21 10.19
CA PHE A 123 -0.05 1.22 10.65
C PHE A 123 -0.35 2.61 10.07
N ARG A 124 0.22 3.66 10.70
CA ARG A 124 0.09 5.01 10.18
C ARG A 124 0.98 5.19 8.96
N GLY A 125 0.37 5.00 7.78
CA GLY A 125 1.07 5.14 6.51
C GLY A 125 1.05 6.55 5.95
N VAL A 126 1.89 6.79 4.93
CA VAL A 126 1.89 8.04 4.17
C VAL A 126 0.52 8.19 3.50
N GLU A 127 -0.19 9.25 3.85
CA GLU A 127 -1.57 9.52 3.41
C GLU A 127 -2.54 8.32 3.57
N GLY A 128 -2.24 7.42 4.51
CA GLY A 128 -3.04 6.22 4.78
C GLY A 128 -2.84 5.09 3.79
N SER A 129 -1.81 5.11 2.98
CA SER A 129 -1.36 3.98 2.18
C SER A 129 -0.63 2.94 3.02
N ALA A 130 -0.28 1.80 2.41
CA ALA A 130 0.59 0.80 3.03
C ALA A 130 2.10 1.16 2.89
N GLN A 131 2.42 2.44 2.87
CA GLN A 131 3.77 2.95 2.78
C GLN A 131 4.19 3.58 4.11
N LEU A 132 5.31 3.15 4.67
CA LEU A 132 5.90 3.74 5.86
C LEU A 132 6.49 5.11 5.54
N ALA A 133 6.36 6.05 6.48
CA ALA A 133 7.02 7.34 6.37
C ALA A 133 8.52 7.19 6.65
N LEU A 134 9.35 7.83 5.84
CA LEU A 134 10.81 7.74 5.94
C LEU A 134 11.41 8.75 6.94
N ASP A 135 10.61 9.71 7.41
CA ASP A 135 11.00 10.84 8.26
C ASP A 135 10.49 10.75 9.70
N ARG A 136 9.68 9.73 10.01
CA ARG A 136 9.03 9.63 11.32
C ARG A 136 8.60 8.22 11.67
N LYS A 137 8.49 7.94 12.97
CA LYS A 137 7.92 6.69 13.48
C LYS A 137 6.45 6.52 13.07
N ALA A 138 6.10 5.30 12.72
CA ALA A 138 4.74 4.90 12.38
C ALA A 138 4.16 3.98 13.46
N PRO A 139 3.14 4.42 14.22
CA PRO A 139 2.43 3.54 15.15
C PRO A 139 1.66 2.47 14.37
N TYR A 140 1.62 1.25 14.92
CA TYR A 140 0.90 0.12 14.34
C TYR A 140 0.07 -0.63 15.38
N ILE A 141 -0.85 -1.44 14.90
CA ILE A 141 -1.56 -2.49 15.63
C ILE A 141 -1.55 -3.78 14.80
N LEU A 142 -1.31 -4.90 15.47
CA LEU A 142 -1.33 -6.24 14.90
C LEU A 142 -2.68 -6.93 15.12
N GLY A 143 -2.89 -8.08 14.47
CA GLY A 143 -4.11 -8.87 14.61
C GLY A 143 -4.35 -9.43 16.01
N ASP A 144 -3.33 -9.59 16.82
CA ASP A 144 -3.43 -9.95 18.25
C ASP A 144 -3.62 -8.75 19.18
N ARG A 145 -3.89 -7.57 18.62
CA ARG A 145 -4.02 -6.28 19.30
C ARG A 145 -2.73 -5.75 19.94
N THR A 146 -1.59 -6.35 19.67
CA THR A 146 -0.29 -5.78 20.05
C THR A 146 -0.06 -4.47 19.33
N GLU A 147 0.32 -3.42 20.05
CA GLU A 147 0.65 -2.10 19.53
C GLU A 147 2.13 -1.80 19.66
N GLY A 148 2.66 -1.00 18.73
CA GLY A 148 4.05 -0.56 18.75
C GLY A 148 4.31 0.54 17.73
N PHE A 149 5.59 0.72 17.43
CA PHE A 149 6.05 1.70 16.45
C PHE A 149 7.11 1.06 15.56
N VAL A 150 7.02 1.32 14.25
CA VAL A 150 8.13 1.12 13.31
C VAL A 150 8.84 2.46 13.16
N ARG A 151 10.15 2.47 13.25
CA ARG A 151 10.99 3.66 13.09
C ARG A 151 11.79 3.56 11.79
N PRO A 152 12.15 4.67 11.15
CA PRO A 152 13.04 4.64 9.98
C PRO A 152 14.33 3.86 10.24
N GLU A 153 14.91 3.97 11.44
CA GLU A 153 16.14 3.29 11.86
C GLU A 153 16.00 1.76 11.91
N ASP A 154 14.78 1.25 11.99
CA ASP A 154 14.52 -0.20 12.02
C ASP A 154 14.70 -0.86 10.64
N TYR A 155 14.70 -0.07 9.54
CA TYR A 155 14.72 -0.56 8.16
C TYR A 155 15.58 0.26 7.18
N LEU A 156 16.12 1.40 7.60
CA LEU A 156 17.03 2.24 6.80
C LEU A 156 18.39 2.32 7.49
N ASN A 157 19.45 2.40 6.70
CA ASN A 157 20.78 2.72 7.20
C ASN A 157 20.94 4.24 7.46
N GLU A 158 21.95 4.62 8.24
CA GLU A 158 22.19 6.02 8.63
C GLU A 158 22.41 6.96 7.42
N GLU A 159 23.04 6.46 6.36
CA GLU A 159 23.30 7.23 5.15
C GLU A 159 21.99 7.57 4.42
N SER A 160 21.09 6.59 4.30
CA SER A 160 19.77 6.80 3.72
C SER A 160 18.94 7.79 4.55
N ILE A 161 18.95 7.68 5.87
CA ILE A 161 18.24 8.60 6.77
C ILE A 161 18.76 10.02 6.59
N SER A 162 20.08 10.21 6.58
CA SER A 162 20.73 11.51 6.40
C SER A 162 20.37 12.16 5.05
N SER A 163 20.33 11.37 3.98
CA SER A 163 19.97 11.87 2.64
C SER A 163 18.49 12.31 2.59
N ILE A 164 17.59 11.57 3.23
CA ILE A 164 16.16 11.89 3.30
C ILE A 164 15.93 13.19 4.10
N VAL A 165 16.56 13.32 5.26
CA VAL A 165 16.45 14.52 6.11
C VAL A 165 16.95 15.76 5.37
N ASN A 166 18.09 15.67 4.68
CA ASN A 166 18.65 16.80 3.91
C ASN A 166 17.79 17.19 2.69
N ASN A 167 17.00 16.26 2.15
CA ASN A 167 16.10 16.52 1.03
C ASN A 167 14.68 16.95 1.48
N SER A 168 14.29 16.70 2.72
CA SER A 168 12.94 17.04 3.23
C SER A 168 12.68 18.54 3.33
N ASP A 169 13.72 19.37 3.41
CA ASP A 169 13.61 20.84 3.37
C ASP A 169 13.31 21.40 1.97
N LYS A 170 13.43 20.59 0.94
CA LYS A 170 13.02 20.96 -0.42
C LYS A 170 11.56 20.58 -0.64
N LYS A 171 10.65 21.51 -0.31
CA LYS A 171 9.20 21.35 -0.43
C LYS A 171 8.66 21.09 -1.84
N ASP A 172 9.49 21.08 -2.84
CA ASP A 172 9.15 20.80 -4.24
C ASP A 172 9.94 19.62 -4.78
N VAL A 173 9.71 18.43 -4.19
CA VAL A 173 10.13 17.20 -4.87
C VAL A 173 9.13 16.97 -6.00
N HIS A 174 9.50 17.34 -7.20
CA HIS A 174 8.74 17.04 -8.41
C HIS A 174 8.44 15.52 -8.43
N PHE A 175 7.19 15.18 -8.74
CA PHE A 175 6.70 13.80 -8.90
C PHE A 175 7.68 12.87 -9.66
N ASP A 176 8.46 13.43 -10.56
CA ASP A 176 9.45 12.72 -11.36
C ASP A 176 10.66 12.21 -10.58
N ASN A 177 11.18 12.97 -9.63
CA ASN A 177 12.37 12.58 -8.85
C ASN A 177 12.03 11.50 -7.80
N THR A 178 10.90 11.62 -7.13
CA THR A 178 10.45 10.64 -6.11
C THR A 178 10.29 9.24 -6.70
N ILE A 179 9.93 9.13 -7.98
CA ILE A 179 9.73 7.83 -8.63
C ILE A 179 11.06 7.16 -8.98
N GLU A 180 12.07 7.92 -9.40
CA GLU A 180 13.39 7.34 -9.69
C GLU A 180 14.04 6.81 -8.42
N GLU A 181 13.99 7.55 -7.33
CA GLU A 181 14.55 7.13 -6.04
C GLU A 181 13.82 5.91 -5.46
N THR A 182 12.49 5.89 -5.47
CA THR A 182 11.71 4.75 -4.95
C THR A 182 11.89 3.50 -5.80
N SER A 183 12.04 3.63 -7.12
CA SER A 183 12.25 2.48 -8.01
C SER A 183 13.63 1.85 -7.83
N ILE A 184 14.66 2.63 -7.52
CA ILE A 184 16.03 2.14 -7.26
C ILE A 184 16.07 1.33 -5.96
N TYR A 185 15.38 1.77 -4.89
CA TYR A 185 15.33 1.04 -3.62
C TYR A 185 14.59 -0.30 -3.72
N SER A 186 13.51 -0.37 -4.52
CA SER A 186 12.74 -1.62 -4.68
C SER A 186 13.39 -2.64 -5.63
N MET A 187 14.38 -2.24 -6.42
CA MET A 187 15.09 -3.14 -7.36
C MET A 187 16.36 -3.73 -6.77
N ASN A 188 16.87 -3.19 -5.65
CA ASN A 188 18.14 -3.61 -5.04
C ASN A 188 17.96 -4.46 -3.77
N GLN A 189 16.72 -4.85 -3.44
CA GLN A 189 16.36 -5.82 -2.40
C GLN A 189 15.74 -7.08 -3.03
#